data_d6ecf842d063a5cdc07bceddd0da2dbf
#
_entry.id   d6ecf842d063a5cdc07bceddd0da2dbf
#
_cell.length_a   1.000
_cell.length_b   1.000
_cell.length_c   1.000
_cell.angle_alpha   90.00
_cell.angle_beta   90.00
_cell.angle_gamma   90.00
#
_symmetry.space_group_name_H-M   'P 1'
#
loop_
_entity.id
_entity.type
_entity.pdbx_description
1 polymer ?
#
loop_
_entity_poly.entity_id
_entity_poly.type
_entity_poly.pdbx_seq_one_letter_code
_entity_poly.pdbx_strand_id
1 'polypeptide(L)'
;MMRASTVTTSMTDADASRLEAPAIAQQEPKQHRDTSSPADPPTSPEQEHELEQAGEIGSVIVQLVRLYAGIKSRVTSGPDGEPSPLFLLVKLAHLGPSRASDLAEHLCADPSTVSRQVSSLVKSGLIERRADPADGRASILVPTELGAQRVSEQEQRRGHSVMPVLEDWPIQDREDLLRLLRKYTDGLEERRDEIVSIMLRSADSPRHPDGPAHGAHHHGKEGH
;
A
#
# COMPACT_ATOMS: atom_id res chain seq x y z
N MET A 1 11.92 -40.64 -46.97
CA MET A 1 12.89 -40.00 -47.83
C MET A 1 13.63 -38.99 -46.98
N MET A 2 14.76 -39.34 -46.40
CA MET A 2 16.13 -39.04 -46.81
C MET A 2 16.37 -37.52 -46.91
N ARG A 3 17.33 -36.86 -46.27
CA ARG A 3 18.69 -37.26 -45.93
C ARG A 3 19.25 -36.37 -44.83
N ALA A 4 20.08 -36.95 -44.00
CA ALA A 4 21.10 -36.35 -43.15
C ALA A 4 22.25 -35.75 -43.98
N SER A 5 22.97 -34.79 -43.46
CA SER A 5 24.38 -34.59 -43.75
C SER A 5 25.11 -33.95 -42.59
N THR A 6 25.92 -34.75 -42.01
CA THR A 6 27.03 -34.53 -41.11
C THR A 6 28.24 -34.02 -41.90
N VAL A 7 28.99 -33.03 -41.40
CA VAL A 7 30.43 -32.91 -41.76
C VAL A 7 31.22 -32.50 -40.53
N THR A 8 32.13 -33.32 -40.26
CA THR A 8 33.17 -33.54 -39.30
C THR A 8 34.44 -32.73 -39.62
N THR A 9 35.18 -32.35 -38.55
CA THR A 9 36.64 -32.41 -38.41
C THR A 9 37.50 -31.27 -38.98
N SER A 10 38.30 -30.64 -38.18
CA SER A 10 39.72 -30.96 -38.06
C SER A 10 40.43 -30.16 -36.96
N MET A 11 41.13 -30.91 -36.15
CA MET A 11 42.09 -30.55 -35.14
C MET A 11 43.45 -30.34 -35.80
N THR A 12 44.25 -29.33 -35.45
CA THR A 12 45.71 -29.39 -35.63
C THR A 12 46.42 -28.65 -34.50
N ASP A 13 47.36 -29.31 -34.04
CA ASP A 13 48.23 -29.36 -32.90
C ASP A 13 49.43 -28.39 -33.02
N ALA A 14 50.09 -28.15 -31.90
CA ALA A 14 51.47 -27.75 -31.70
C ALA A 14 51.85 -26.24 -31.85
N ASP A 15 52.30 -25.56 -30.85
CA ASP A 15 53.68 -25.55 -30.45
C ASP A 15 53.95 -24.91 -29.09
N ALA A 16 54.88 -25.49 -28.40
CA ALA A 16 55.36 -25.13 -27.09
C ALA A 16 56.47 -24.06 -27.13
N SER A 17 56.68 -23.42 -26.02
CA SER A 17 57.91 -22.74 -25.60
C SER A 17 57.89 -21.21 -25.58
N ARG A 18 57.74 -20.60 -24.41
CA ARG A 18 58.87 -19.88 -23.77
C ARG A 18 58.47 -19.25 -22.46
N LEU A 19 59.12 -19.70 -21.42
CA LEU A 19 59.20 -19.06 -20.11
C LEU A 19 59.93 -17.72 -20.22
N GLU A 20 59.29 -16.62 -19.86
CA GLU A 20 59.97 -15.43 -19.38
C GLU A 20 59.07 -14.75 -18.34
N ALA A 21 59.54 -14.66 -17.09
CA ALA A 21 58.96 -13.86 -16.05
C ALA A 21 59.38 -12.40 -16.26
N PRO A 22 58.47 -11.47 -16.07
CA PRO A 22 58.85 -10.11 -15.75
C PRO A 22 58.35 -9.62 -14.40
N ALA A 23 59.33 -9.06 -13.69
CA ALA A 23 59.25 -7.85 -12.86
C ALA A 23 58.03 -7.60 -11.98
N ILE A 24 58.30 -7.62 -10.71
CA ILE A 24 57.51 -7.07 -9.63
C ILE A 24 57.26 -5.58 -9.89
N ALA A 25 56.10 -5.24 -10.40
CA ALA A 25 55.59 -3.87 -10.43
C ALA A 25 55.03 -3.50 -9.07
N GLN A 26 55.62 -2.49 -8.46
CA GLN A 26 55.19 -1.87 -7.21
C GLN A 26 53.74 -1.39 -7.37
N GLN A 27 52.82 -1.96 -6.58
CA GLN A 27 51.45 -1.48 -6.46
C GLN A 27 51.48 -0.21 -5.62
N GLU A 28 51.16 0.91 -6.24
CA GLU A 28 50.81 2.16 -5.56
C GLU A 28 49.54 1.93 -4.73
N PRO A 29 49.44 2.58 -3.53
CA PRO A 29 48.27 2.45 -2.71
C PRO A 29 47.06 3.04 -3.41
N LYS A 30 46.04 2.19 -3.67
CA LYS A 30 44.74 2.63 -4.15
C LYS A 30 44.17 3.65 -3.17
N GLN A 31 44.12 4.90 -3.61
CA GLN A 31 43.34 5.95 -2.95
C GLN A 31 41.92 5.42 -2.76
N HIS A 32 41.50 5.31 -1.50
CA HIS A 32 40.11 5.18 -1.14
C HIS A 32 39.35 6.35 -1.78
N ARG A 33 38.62 6.07 -2.86
CA ARG A 33 37.56 6.97 -3.28
C ARG A 33 36.51 6.95 -2.17
N ASP A 34 36.51 8.04 -1.42
CA ASP A 34 35.41 8.46 -0.60
C ASP A 34 34.16 8.46 -1.49
N THR A 35 33.37 7.42 -1.41
CA THR A 35 32.00 7.40 -1.92
C THR A 35 31.13 8.13 -0.88
N SER A 36 31.36 9.42 -0.70
CA SER A 36 30.36 10.29 -0.14
C SER A 36 29.18 10.25 -1.11
N SER A 37 28.14 9.53 -0.72
CA SER A 37 26.81 9.65 -1.29
C SER A 37 26.50 11.14 -1.44
N PRO A 38 25.97 11.61 -2.59
CA PRO A 38 25.59 13.00 -2.71
C PRO A 38 24.63 13.31 -1.56
N ALA A 39 25.05 14.17 -0.65
CA ALA A 39 24.18 14.70 0.38
C ALA A 39 22.99 15.33 -0.32
N ASP A 40 21.78 14.95 0.05
CA ASP A 40 20.57 15.60 -0.40
C ASP A 40 20.74 17.12 -0.21
N PRO A 41 20.28 17.95 -1.17
CA PRO A 41 20.39 19.40 -1.04
C PRO A 41 19.74 19.84 0.27
N PRO A 42 20.32 20.82 0.98
CA PRO A 42 19.76 21.26 2.25
C PRO A 42 18.30 21.66 2.08
N THR A 43 17.43 20.97 2.78
CA THR A 43 15.99 21.25 2.82
C THR A 43 15.79 22.66 3.37
N SER A 44 14.97 23.48 2.71
CA SER A 44 14.69 24.83 3.24
C SER A 44 13.92 24.72 4.56
N PRO A 45 14.03 25.72 5.47
CA PRO A 45 13.26 25.69 6.73
C PRO A 45 11.75 25.56 6.52
N GLU A 46 11.21 26.04 5.42
CA GLU A 46 9.81 25.89 5.03
C GLU A 46 9.49 24.43 4.67
N GLN A 47 10.37 23.78 3.92
CA GLN A 47 10.22 22.36 3.58
C GLN A 47 10.33 21.43 4.80
N GLU A 48 11.22 21.76 5.75
CA GLU A 48 11.34 21.02 7.02
C GLU A 48 10.04 21.12 7.82
N HIS A 49 9.47 22.32 7.93
CA HIS A 49 8.19 22.53 8.62
C HIS A 49 7.02 21.81 7.94
N GLU A 50 6.93 21.84 6.61
CA GLU A 50 5.92 21.09 5.85
C GLU A 50 6.03 19.57 6.07
N LEU A 51 7.26 19.05 6.11
CA LEU A 51 7.51 17.63 6.36
C LEU A 51 7.16 17.23 7.78
N GLU A 52 7.47 18.06 8.77
CA GLU A 52 7.09 17.85 10.17
C GLU A 52 5.57 17.79 10.32
N GLN A 53 4.86 18.77 9.76
CA GLN A 53 3.39 18.82 9.78
C GLN A 53 2.78 17.59 9.07
N ALA A 54 3.34 17.17 7.92
CA ALA A 54 2.89 15.95 7.24
C ALA A 54 3.11 14.70 8.11
N GLY A 55 4.21 14.64 8.86
CA GLY A 55 4.51 13.58 9.82
C GLY A 55 3.49 13.51 10.96
N GLU A 56 3.10 14.65 11.51
CA GLU A 56 2.06 14.72 12.55
C GLU A 56 0.70 14.23 12.02
N ILE A 57 0.30 14.70 10.84
CA ILE A 57 -0.93 14.24 10.17
C ILE A 57 -0.89 12.72 9.97
N GLY A 58 0.22 12.19 9.47
CA GLY A 58 0.40 10.75 9.29
C GLY A 58 0.26 9.96 10.59
N SER A 59 0.82 10.49 11.68
CA SER A 59 0.73 9.87 13.02
C SER A 59 -0.70 9.83 13.54
N VAL A 60 -1.45 10.91 13.39
CA VAL A 60 -2.88 10.97 13.78
C VAL A 60 -3.71 9.99 12.95
N ILE A 61 -3.45 9.86 11.65
CA ILE A 61 -4.13 8.89 10.79
C ILE A 61 -3.85 7.45 11.22
N VAL A 62 -2.59 7.11 11.52
CA VAL A 62 -2.23 5.78 12.04
C VAL A 62 -2.93 5.49 13.36
N GLN A 63 -3.00 6.48 14.26
CA GLN A 63 -3.73 6.35 15.52
C GLN A 63 -5.24 6.12 15.28
N LEU A 64 -5.85 6.88 14.37
CA LEU A 64 -7.25 6.75 13.99
C LEU A 64 -7.55 5.34 13.47
N VAL A 65 -6.74 4.84 12.55
CA VAL A 65 -6.88 3.47 11.99
C VAL A 65 -6.78 2.41 13.07
N ARG A 66 -5.83 2.54 14.01
CA ARG A 66 -5.68 1.60 15.14
C ARG A 66 -6.89 1.61 16.07
N LEU A 67 -7.42 2.78 16.40
CA LEU A 67 -8.60 2.92 17.24
C LEU A 67 -9.83 2.27 16.58
N TYR A 68 -10.07 2.55 15.29
CA TYR A 68 -11.15 1.92 14.53
C TYR A 68 -10.99 0.40 14.43
N ALA A 69 -9.80 -0.10 14.20
CA ALA A 69 -9.51 -1.54 14.18
C ALA A 69 -9.80 -2.18 15.54
N GLY A 70 -9.41 -1.52 16.64
CA GLY A 70 -9.70 -1.99 18.00
C GLY A 70 -11.20 -2.00 18.33
N ILE A 71 -11.95 -1.00 17.88
CA ILE A 71 -13.42 -0.97 18.04
C ILE A 71 -14.07 -2.09 17.21
N LYS A 72 -13.66 -2.20 15.93
CA LYS A 72 -14.18 -3.23 15.03
C LYS A 72 -13.95 -4.64 15.57
N SER A 73 -12.77 -4.94 16.11
CA SER A 73 -12.46 -6.26 16.67
C SER A 73 -13.33 -6.66 17.85
N ARG A 74 -13.86 -5.68 18.61
CA ARG A 74 -14.80 -5.94 19.73
C ARG A 74 -16.23 -6.20 19.25
N VAL A 75 -16.60 -5.69 18.08
CA VAL A 75 -17.96 -5.78 17.54
C VAL A 75 -18.12 -6.96 16.60
N THR A 76 -17.04 -7.32 15.87
CA THR A 76 -17.02 -8.43 14.92
C THR A 76 -16.16 -9.56 15.46
N SER A 77 -16.78 -10.56 16.07
CA SER A 77 -16.11 -11.83 16.45
C SER A 77 -16.06 -12.81 15.26
N GLY A 78 -15.76 -12.32 14.04
CA GLY A 78 -15.61 -13.16 12.84
C GLY A 78 -14.14 -13.24 12.42
N PRO A 79 -13.65 -14.41 12.00
CA PRO A 79 -12.36 -14.51 11.34
C PRO A 79 -12.47 -13.76 10.02
N ASP A 80 -11.38 -13.13 9.61
CA ASP A 80 -11.10 -12.71 8.25
C ASP A 80 -11.17 -11.22 7.99
N GLY A 81 -9.98 -10.71 7.65
CA GLY A 81 -9.74 -9.37 7.14
C GLY A 81 -10.32 -9.10 5.73
N GLU A 82 -11.24 -9.95 5.24
CA GLU A 82 -11.92 -9.70 3.98
C GLU A 82 -12.95 -8.57 4.13
N PRO A 83 -12.99 -7.63 3.16
CA PRO A 83 -14.02 -6.60 3.14
C PRO A 83 -15.41 -7.26 3.13
N SER A 84 -16.29 -6.82 4.00
CA SER A 84 -17.68 -7.31 4.00
C SER A 84 -18.32 -7.07 2.62
N PRO A 85 -19.16 -7.97 2.10
CA PRO A 85 -19.94 -7.73 0.88
C PRO A 85 -20.71 -6.41 0.92
N LEU A 86 -21.16 -5.99 2.10
CA LEU A 86 -21.83 -4.70 2.29
C LEU A 86 -20.90 -3.52 2.01
N PHE A 87 -19.60 -3.63 2.29
CA PHE A 87 -18.62 -2.60 1.94
C PHE A 87 -18.50 -2.43 0.42
N LEU A 88 -18.48 -3.53 -0.31
CA LEU A 88 -18.48 -3.52 -1.78
C LEU A 88 -19.75 -2.86 -2.33
N LEU A 89 -20.92 -3.18 -1.76
CA LEU A 89 -22.19 -2.56 -2.15
C LEU A 89 -22.18 -1.04 -1.93
N VAL A 90 -21.68 -0.57 -0.79
CA VAL A 90 -21.55 0.86 -0.48
C VAL A 90 -20.61 1.55 -1.48
N LYS A 91 -19.46 0.95 -1.78
CA LYS A 91 -18.53 1.50 -2.78
C LYS A 91 -19.15 1.55 -4.17
N LEU A 92 -19.84 0.50 -4.60
CA LEU A 92 -20.55 0.49 -5.88
C LEU A 92 -21.62 1.59 -5.96
N ALA A 93 -22.35 1.84 -4.87
CA ALA A 93 -23.36 2.89 -4.81
C ALA A 93 -22.74 4.30 -4.98
N HIS A 94 -21.54 4.52 -4.43
CA HIS A 94 -20.84 5.80 -4.56
C HIS A 94 -20.15 5.99 -5.92
N LEU A 95 -19.58 4.93 -6.50
CA LEU A 95 -18.92 4.98 -7.81
C LEU A 95 -19.93 5.02 -8.95
N GLY A 96 -21.14 4.52 -8.71
CA GLY A 96 -22.14 4.31 -9.76
C GLY A 96 -21.94 3.00 -10.52
N PRO A 97 -22.66 2.80 -11.63
CA PRO A 97 -22.57 1.58 -12.43
C PRO A 97 -21.13 1.30 -12.87
N SER A 98 -20.59 0.15 -12.52
CA SER A 98 -19.16 -0.17 -12.72
C SER A 98 -18.98 -1.65 -13.09
N ARG A 99 -17.91 -1.96 -13.84
CA ARG A 99 -17.50 -3.36 -14.07
C ARG A 99 -16.91 -3.96 -12.81
N ALA A 100 -16.95 -5.28 -12.67
CA ALA A 100 -16.34 -5.96 -11.53
C ALA A 100 -14.82 -5.78 -11.47
N SER A 101 -14.14 -5.65 -12.62
CA SER A 101 -12.72 -5.31 -12.73
C SER A 101 -12.39 -3.96 -12.12
N ASP A 102 -13.15 -2.94 -12.53
CA ASP A 102 -12.94 -1.55 -12.10
C ASP A 102 -13.18 -1.42 -10.58
N LEU A 103 -14.20 -2.15 -10.09
CA LEU A 103 -14.49 -2.21 -8.66
C LEU A 103 -13.36 -2.90 -7.87
N ALA A 104 -12.75 -3.96 -8.41
CA ALA A 104 -11.59 -4.62 -7.80
C ALA A 104 -10.38 -3.68 -7.72
N GLU A 105 -10.12 -2.92 -8.77
CA GLU A 105 -9.05 -1.93 -8.82
C GLU A 105 -9.27 -0.81 -7.79
N HIS A 106 -10.46 -0.21 -7.75
CA HIS A 106 -10.81 0.82 -6.77
C HIS A 106 -10.73 0.34 -5.31
N LEU A 107 -11.01 -0.93 -5.07
CA LEU A 107 -10.96 -1.52 -3.74
C LEU A 107 -9.57 -2.04 -3.36
N CYS A 108 -8.60 -2.03 -4.28
CA CYS A 108 -7.30 -2.71 -4.13
C CYS A 108 -7.49 -4.16 -3.65
N ALA A 109 -8.52 -4.83 -4.15
CA ALA A 109 -8.92 -6.16 -3.73
C ALA A 109 -8.63 -7.19 -4.83
N ASP A 110 -8.39 -8.43 -4.41
CA ASP A 110 -8.22 -9.53 -5.34
C ASP A 110 -9.49 -9.73 -6.20
N PRO A 111 -9.37 -9.81 -7.54
CA PRO A 111 -10.51 -9.96 -8.44
C PRO A 111 -11.37 -11.20 -8.14
N SER A 112 -10.78 -12.28 -7.64
CA SER A 112 -11.50 -13.49 -7.28
C SER A 112 -12.37 -13.29 -6.03
N THR A 113 -11.87 -12.53 -5.07
CA THR A 113 -12.61 -12.13 -3.87
C THR A 113 -13.77 -11.21 -4.24
N VAL A 114 -13.53 -10.19 -5.07
CA VAL A 114 -14.60 -9.31 -5.56
C VAL A 114 -15.65 -10.09 -6.34
N SER A 115 -15.26 -11.02 -7.22
CA SER A 115 -16.18 -11.86 -7.98
C SER A 115 -17.08 -12.71 -7.06
N ARG A 116 -16.54 -13.29 -5.99
CA ARG A 116 -17.33 -14.06 -5.00
C ARG A 116 -18.33 -13.18 -4.25
N GLN A 117 -17.88 -11.99 -3.81
CA GLN A 117 -18.75 -11.03 -3.12
C GLN A 117 -19.85 -10.48 -4.02
N VAL A 118 -19.52 -10.15 -5.28
CA VAL A 118 -20.50 -9.77 -6.30
C VAL A 118 -21.55 -10.87 -6.49
N SER A 119 -21.13 -12.13 -6.61
CA SER A 119 -22.04 -13.25 -6.77
C SER A 119 -22.97 -13.41 -5.55
N SER A 120 -22.47 -13.18 -4.35
CA SER A 120 -23.27 -13.17 -3.11
C SER A 120 -24.29 -12.04 -3.10
N LEU A 121 -23.89 -10.82 -3.49
CA LEU A 121 -24.78 -9.66 -3.54
C LEU A 121 -25.85 -9.79 -4.64
N VAL A 122 -25.52 -10.38 -5.79
CA VAL A 122 -26.50 -10.70 -6.83
C VAL A 122 -27.51 -11.72 -6.33
N LYS A 123 -27.03 -12.79 -5.68
CA LYS A 123 -27.89 -13.84 -5.10
C LYS A 123 -28.86 -13.30 -4.03
N SER A 124 -28.42 -12.31 -3.26
CA SER A 124 -29.26 -11.65 -2.26
C SER A 124 -30.14 -10.53 -2.83
N GLY A 125 -30.10 -10.28 -4.15
CA GLY A 125 -30.90 -9.27 -4.81
C GLY A 125 -30.49 -7.82 -4.52
N LEU A 126 -29.28 -7.59 -3.96
CA LEU A 126 -28.80 -6.27 -3.60
C LEU A 126 -28.14 -5.55 -4.79
N ILE A 127 -27.60 -6.31 -5.74
CA ILE A 127 -27.08 -5.79 -7.01
C ILE A 127 -27.60 -6.63 -8.16
N GLU A 128 -27.64 -6.04 -9.32
CA GLU A 128 -27.95 -6.72 -10.59
C GLU A 128 -26.85 -6.47 -11.62
N ARG A 129 -26.78 -7.40 -12.60
CA ARG A 129 -25.91 -7.27 -13.77
C ARG A 129 -26.73 -6.73 -14.92
N ARG A 130 -26.26 -5.64 -15.55
CA ARG A 130 -26.83 -5.08 -16.77
C ARG A 130 -25.81 -5.14 -17.89
N ALA A 131 -26.27 -5.13 -19.14
CA ALA A 131 -25.37 -4.97 -20.27
C ALA A 131 -24.67 -3.61 -20.18
N ASP A 132 -23.38 -3.56 -20.45
CA ASP A 132 -22.63 -2.30 -20.52
C ASP A 132 -23.09 -1.50 -21.77
N PRO A 133 -23.55 -0.26 -21.60
CA PRO A 133 -23.99 0.55 -22.75
C PRO A 133 -22.87 0.83 -23.76
N ALA A 134 -21.60 0.83 -23.32
CA ALA A 134 -20.43 1.08 -24.16
C ALA A 134 -19.91 -0.20 -24.83
N ASP A 135 -20.13 -1.36 -24.23
CA ASP A 135 -19.68 -2.66 -24.72
C ASP A 135 -20.70 -3.74 -24.35
N GLY A 136 -21.61 -4.04 -25.25
CA GLY A 136 -22.66 -5.03 -25.01
C GLY A 136 -22.19 -6.46 -24.72
N ARG A 137 -20.87 -6.74 -24.82
CA ARG A 137 -20.27 -8.02 -24.43
C ARG A 137 -19.88 -8.05 -22.95
N ALA A 138 -19.76 -6.89 -22.32
CA ALA A 138 -19.44 -6.71 -20.93
C ALA A 138 -20.69 -6.50 -20.08
N SER A 139 -20.60 -6.73 -18.78
CA SER A 139 -21.65 -6.43 -17.81
C SER A 139 -21.18 -5.43 -16.77
N ILE A 140 -22.05 -4.47 -16.47
CA ILE A 140 -21.89 -3.55 -15.34
C ILE A 140 -22.75 -4.01 -14.16
N LEU A 141 -22.31 -3.68 -12.99
CA LEU A 141 -22.99 -3.91 -11.72
C LEU A 141 -23.77 -2.66 -11.34
N VAL A 142 -25.00 -2.83 -10.91
CA VAL A 142 -25.87 -1.73 -10.51
C VAL A 142 -26.55 -2.12 -9.19
N PRO A 143 -26.59 -1.25 -8.16
CA PRO A 143 -27.40 -1.50 -6.98
C PRO A 143 -28.88 -1.57 -7.37
N THR A 144 -29.60 -2.53 -6.80
CA THR A 144 -31.07 -2.59 -6.88
C THR A 144 -31.68 -1.57 -5.91
N GLU A 145 -33.00 -1.38 -5.96
CA GLU A 145 -33.70 -0.56 -4.96
C GLU A 145 -33.48 -1.11 -3.53
N LEU A 146 -33.52 -2.42 -3.34
CA LEU A 146 -33.18 -3.08 -2.07
C LEU A 146 -31.73 -2.82 -1.68
N GLY A 147 -30.80 -2.84 -2.65
CA GLY A 147 -29.39 -2.49 -2.43
C GLY A 147 -29.24 -1.06 -1.97
N ALA A 148 -29.88 -0.11 -2.62
CA ALA A 148 -29.85 1.31 -2.26
C ALA A 148 -30.40 1.53 -0.84
N GLN A 149 -31.50 0.87 -0.48
CA GLN A 149 -32.03 0.89 0.88
C GLN A 149 -31.01 0.38 1.91
N ARG A 150 -30.34 -0.74 1.62
CA ARG A 150 -29.30 -1.30 2.52
C ARG A 150 -28.09 -0.37 2.68
N VAL A 151 -27.70 0.35 1.62
CA VAL A 151 -26.66 1.38 1.71
C VAL A 151 -27.12 2.50 2.66
N SER A 152 -28.31 3.04 2.48
CA SER A 152 -28.86 4.10 3.33
C SER A 152 -28.94 3.67 4.81
N GLU A 153 -29.43 2.48 5.09
CA GLU A 153 -29.43 1.93 6.46
C GLU A 153 -28.03 1.85 7.06
N GLN A 154 -27.03 1.45 6.24
CA GLN A 154 -25.64 1.36 6.70
C GLN A 154 -25.03 2.74 6.96
N GLU A 155 -25.34 3.72 6.13
CA GLU A 155 -24.90 5.11 6.34
C GLU A 155 -25.50 5.71 7.61
N GLN A 156 -26.79 5.48 7.85
CA GLN A 156 -27.43 5.90 9.09
C GLN A 156 -26.77 5.25 10.32
N ARG A 157 -26.48 3.93 10.28
CA ARG A 157 -25.77 3.25 11.37
C ARG A 157 -24.38 3.82 11.60
N ARG A 158 -23.66 4.17 10.54
CA ARG A 158 -22.35 4.87 10.66
C ARG A 158 -22.53 6.24 11.31
N GLY A 159 -23.53 7.00 10.89
CA GLY A 159 -23.88 8.28 11.51
C GLY A 159 -24.09 8.15 13.01
N HIS A 160 -24.91 7.18 13.43
CA HIS A 160 -25.13 6.91 14.86
C HIS A 160 -23.86 6.49 15.61
N SER A 161 -22.93 5.79 14.97
CA SER A 161 -21.68 5.37 15.63
C SER A 161 -20.66 6.48 15.75
N VAL A 162 -20.69 7.49 14.87
CA VAL A 162 -19.78 8.64 14.85
C VAL A 162 -20.32 9.80 15.66
N MET A 163 -21.65 9.94 15.73
CA MET A 163 -22.31 11.07 16.38
C MET A 163 -21.82 11.34 17.82
N PRO A 164 -21.62 10.34 18.71
CA PRO A 164 -21.13 10.59 20.06
C PRO A 164 -19.77 11.29 20.13
N VAL A 165 -18.94 11.16 19.11
CA VAL A 165 -17.64 11.86 19.03
C VAL A 165 -17.82 13.31 18.62
N LEU A 166 -18.86 13.59 17.84
CA LEU A 166 -19.11 14.92 17.26
C LEU A 166 -20.12 15.75 18.03
N GLU A 167 -20.75 15.20 19.08
CA GLU A 167 -21.92 15.80 19.75
C GLU A 167 -21.67 17.24 20.21
N ASP A 168 -20.52 17.48 20.84
CA ASP A 168 -20.13 18.79 21.37
C ASP A 168 -19.38 19.67 20.35
N TRP A 169 -19.20 19.21 19.11
CA TRP A 169 -18.48 19.99 18.12
C TRP A 169 -19.38 21.05 17.48
N PRO A 170 -18.86 22.28 17.26
CA PRO A 170 -19.52 23.26 16.43
C PRO A 170 -19.82 22.70 15.04
N ILE A 171 -20.91 23.15 14.41
CA ILE A 171 -21.28 22.67 13.07
C ILE A 171 -20.19 22.96 12.04
N GLN A 172 -19.52 24.10 12.15
CA GLN A 172 -18.44 24.49 11.27
C GLN A 172 -17.26 23.51 11.32
N ASP A 173 -16.86 23.06 12.51
CA ASP A 173 -15.77 22.11 12.68
C ASP A 173 -16.10 20.73 12.07
N ARG A 174 -17.38 20.31 12.14
CA ARG A 174 -17.85 19.08 11.48
C ARG A 174 -17.78 19.20 9.95
N GLU A 175 -18.19 20.35 9.42
CA GLU A 175 -18.14 20.64 7.98
C GLU A 175 -16.69 20.72 7.49
N ASP A 176 -15.81 21.37 8.24
CA ASP A 176 -14.39 21.47 7.91
C ASP A 176 -13.70 20.10 7.99
N LEU A 177 -13.96 19.30 8.99
CA LEU A 177 -13.46 17.92 9.08
C LEU A 177 -13.90 17.10 7.85
N LEU A 178 -15.20 17.16 7.50
CA LEU A 178 -15.71 16.42 6.34
C LEU A 178 -15.03 16.87 5.04
N ARG A 179 -14.89 18.17 4.84
CA ARG A 179 -14.23 18.76 3.68
C ARG A 179 -12.77 18.34 3.59
N LEU A 180 -12.02 18.41 4.70
CA LEU A 180 -10.61 18.07 4.76
C LEU A 180 -10.37 16.58 4.58
N LEU A 181 -11.19 15.72 5.20
CA LEU A 181 -11.10 14.27 5.02
C LEU A 181 -11.37 13.86 3.56
N ARG A 182 -12.37 14.48 2.89
CA ARG A 182 -12.62 14.22 1.47
C ARG A 182 -11.42 14.63 0.62
N LYS A 183 -10.90 15.84 0.80
CA LYS A 183 -9.70 16.31 0.08
C LYS A 183 -8.50 15.36 0.28
N TYR A 184 -8.33 14.84 1.49
CA TYR A 184 -7.25 13.90 1.80
C TYR A 184 -7.45 12.54 1.13
N THR A 185 -8.68 11.98 1.17
CA THR A 185 -8.99 10.70 0.53
C THR A 185 -8.87 10.76 -0.99
N ASP A 186 -9.35 11.86 -1.61
CA ASP A 186 -9.23 12.08 -3.05
C ASP A 186 -7.74 12.12 -3.46
N GLY A 187 -6.92 12.87 -2.72
CA GLY A 187 -5.47 12.94 -2.96
C GLY A 187 -4.74 11.61 -2.75
N LEU A 188 -5.22 10.76 -1.81
CA LEU A 188 -4.69 9.40 -1.65
C LEU A 188 -5.05 8.50 -2.84
N GLU A 189 -6.27 8.60 -3.37
CA GLU A 189 -6.70 7.83 -4.53
C GLU A 189 -5.92 8.23 -5.78
N GLU A 190 -5.72 9.52 -6.03
CA GLU A 190 -4.97 10.05 -7.17
C GLU A 190 -3.48 9.67 -7.16
N ARG A 191 -2.85 9.62 -5.98
CA ARG A 191 -1.40 9.38 -5.84
C ARG A 191 -1.06 8.02 -5.25
N ARG A 192 -1.97 7.06 -5.32
CA ARG A 192 -1.83 5.74 -4.70
C ARG A 192 -0.52 5.05 -5.06
N ASP A 193 -0.19 4.96 -6.35
CA ASP A 193 0.99 4.22 -6.83
C ASP A 193 2.30 4.91 -6.40
N GLU A 194 2.30 6.24 -6.37
CA GLU A 194 3.42 7.02 -5.86
C GLU A 194 3.66 6.75 -4.37
N ILE A 195 2.59 6.78 -3.56
CA ILE A 195 2.64 6.54 -2.12
C ILE A 195 3.11 5.11 -1.82
N VAL A 196 2.60 4.11 -2.55
CA VAL A 196 3.06 2.71 -2.42
C VAL A 196 4.54 2.60 -2.74
N SER A 197 5.02 3.27 -3.79
CA SER A 197 6.43 3.28 -4.16
C SER A 197 7.32 3.92 -3.09
N ILE A 198 6.86 4.98 -2.44
CA ILE A 198 7.55 5.64 -1.32
C ILE A 198 7.62 4.69 -0.11
N MET A 199 6.51 4.06 0.25
CA MET A 199 6.45 3.14 1.39
C MET A 199 7.36 1.92 1.21
N LEU A 200 7.41 1.35 0.00
CA LEU A 200 8.28 0.21 -0.31
C LEU A 200 9.75 0.58 -0.20
N ARG A 201 10.16 1.75 -0.71
CA ARG A 201 11.53 2.24 -0.56
C ARG A 201 11.92 2.48 0.90
N SER A 202 11.02 3.00 1.70
CA SER A 202 11.25 3.24 3.14
C SER A 202 11.36 1.93 3.94
N ALA A 203 10.67 0.87 3.50
CA ALA A 203 10.73 -0.44 4.14
C ALA A 203 12.06 -1.18 3.85
N ASP A 204 12.67 -0.90 2.70
CA ASP A 204 13.90 -1.55 2.23
C ASP A 204 15.18 -0.85 2.74
N SER A 205 15.05 0.32 3.39
CA SER A 205 16.18 1.00 4.02
C SER A 205 16.66 0.20 5.24
N PRO A 206 17.95 -0.21 5.29
CA PRO A 206 18.48 -0.95 6.41
C PRO A 206 18.33 -0.12 7.69
N ARG A 207 17.66 -0.69 8.70
CA ARG A 207 17.58 -0.11 10.03
C ARG A 207 18.99 0.09 10.55
N HIS A 208 19.38 1.33 10.78
CA HIS A 208 20.66 1.64 11.42
C HIS A 208 20.72 0.98 12.80
N PRO A 209 21.74 0.14 13.10
CA PRO A 209 21.78 -0.62 14.35
C PRO A 209 22.32 0.16 15.55
N ASP A 210 22.36 1.49 15.50
CA ASP A 210 22.90 2.32 16.58
C ASP A 210 21.79 3.01 17.38
N GLY A 211 21.11 2.22 18.21
CA GLY A 211 20.46 2.75 19.41
C GLY A 211 21.50 2.85 20.53
N PRO A 212 21.55 3.94 21.34
CA PRO A 212 22.52 4.07 22.42
C PRO A 212 22.36 2.95 23.42
N ALA A 213 23.44 2.19 23.62
CA ALA A 213 23.54 1.19 24.67
C ALA A 213 23.30 1.88 26.02
N HIS A 214 22.15 1.64 26.64
CA HIS A 214 21.92 2.03 28.04
C HIS A 214 22.91 1.30 28.91
N GLY A 215 23.86 2.08 29.48
CA GLY A 215 24.86 1.65 30.41
C GLY A 215 24.25 0.91 31.58
N ALA A 216 24.73 -0.29 31.76
CA ALA A 216 24.51 -1.09 32.97
C ALA A 216 25.05 -0.36 34.17
N HIS A 217 24.21 0.20 35.03
CA HIS A 217 24.57 0.62 36.35
C HIS A 217 24.76 -0.62 37.23
N HIS A 218 26.03 -0.97 37.45
CA HIS A 218 26.45 -1.84 38.51
C HIS A 218 26.02 -1.21 39.85
N HIS A 219 25.05 -1.82 40.53
CA HIS A 219 24.86 -1.61 41.96
C HIS A 219 25.83 -2.55 42.73
N GLY A 220 26.90 -1.94 43.23
CA GLY A 220 27.77 -2.55 44.20
C GLY A 220 27.00 -2.81 45.51
N LYS A 221 26.99 -4.07 45.93
CA LYS A 221 26.70 -4.45 47.31
C LYS A 221 27.90 -4.05 48.17
N GLU A 222 27.69 -3.19 49.14
CA GLU A 222 28.48 -3.16 50.35
C GLU A 222 27.56 -3.38 51.54
N GLY A 223 27.94 -4.39 52.34
CA GLY A 223 27.27 -4.77 53.55
C GLY A 223 27.68 -3.92 54.76
N HIS A 224 26.77 -3.85 55.66
CA HIS A 224 27.02 -3.95 57.10
C HIS A 224 25.68 -4.22 57.77
#